data_0fcdd4c0ad2b8037783401e9fe32554b
#
_entry.id   0fcdd4c0ad2b8037783401e9fe32554b
#
_cell.length_a   1.000
_cell.length_b   1.000
_cell.length_c   1.000
_cell.angle_alpha   90.00
_cell.angle_beta   90.00
_cell.angle_gamma   90.00
#
_symmetry.space_group_name_H-M   'P 1'
#
loop_
_entity.id
_entity.type
_entity.pdbx_description
1 polymer ?
#
loop_
_entity_poly.entity_id
_entity_poly.type
_entity_poly.pdbx_seq_one_letter_code
_entity_poly.pdbx_strand_id
1 'polypeptide(L)'
;MDALTFGRLRGFDRLDGAFLLLSIASGVAYMVMRGVQPFPGSVVIKALSMAPLAVLAFRVLRRIDRTSPDGLILAAALMLSCAGDVFLHLSFRRYFVHALVAFLLAHVTYVVLFVRNRPRPLRPSTGQLILAFVVLVYGLLMCSWLWTGLGRLAAPALAYAVAITAMVLSTILAGFSRPFVWIGALLFLISDSLIATGRFMVTVPLIGLLIWPTYYLGQYGIAIGFLREKTLRG
;
A
#
# COMPACT_ATOMS: atom_id res chain seq x y z
N MET A 1 22.22 -16.93 2.96
CA MET A 1 22.17 -15.79 3.91
C MET A 1 22.20 -14.43 3.21
N ASP A 2 21.80 -14.37 1.91
CA ASP A 2 21.88 -13.16 1.06
C ASP A 2 20.53 -12.45 0.80
N ALA A 3 19.50 -12.82 1.55
CA ALA A 3 18.15 -12.26 1.33
C ALA A 3 17.93 -10.89 1.98
N LEU A 4 18.81 -10.44 2.86
CA LEU A 4 18.74 -9.16 3.59
C LEU A 4 19.76 -8.13 3.13
N THR A 5 20.71 -8.52 2.30
CA THR A 5 21.65 -7.56 1.74
C THR A 5 20.94 -6.73 0.67
N PHE A 6 20.66 -5.46 0.98
CA PHE A 6 20.38 -4.39 0.01
C PHE A 6 21.56 -4.18 -0.96
N GLY A 7 22.41 -5.20 -1.11
CA GLY A 7 23.56 -5.25 -1.94
C GLY A 7 23.22 -5.04 -3.41
N ARG A 8 23.41 -3.80 -3.86
CA ARG A 8 23.44 -3.37 -5.26
C ARG A 8 22.09 -3.40 -6.00
N LEU A 9 21.10 -2.66 -5.49
CA LEU A 9 20.17 -2.05 -6.41
C LEU A 9 20.99 -1.13 -7.32
N ARG A 10 21.09 -1.42 -8.61
CA ARG A 10 21.77 -0.55 -9.58
C ARG A 10 21.17 0.85 -9.45
N GLY A 11 22.00 1.84 -9.15
CA GLY A 11 21.56 3.22 -8.99
C GLY A 11 21.11 3.65 -7.57
N PHE A 12 21.26 2.82 -6.54
CA PHE A 12 20.98 3.19 -5.15
C PHE A 12 22.17 3.98 -4.56
N ASP A 13 21.94 5.20 -4.12
CA ASP A 13 22.97 6.05 -3.51
C ASP A 13 22.78 6.23 -1.99
N ARG A 14 23.66 7.01 -1.36
CA ARG A 14 23.60 7.29 0.08
C ARG A 14 22.33 8.03 0.50
N LEU A 15 21.82 8.92 -0.36
CA LEU A 15 20.57 9.65 -0.11
C LEU A 15 19.37 8.71 -0.18
N ASP A 16 19.37 7.75 -1.08
CA ASP A 16 18.31 6.75 -1.17
C ASP A 16 18.28 5.87 0.09
N GLY A 17 19.47 5.53 0.61
CA GLY A 17 19.61 4.88 1.91
C GLY A 17 19.06 5.73 3.07
N ALA A 18 19.31 7.02 3.07
CA ALA A 18 18.79 7.94 4.08
C ALA A 18 17.25 8.03 4.04
N PHE A 19 16.65 8.15 2.84
CA PHE A 19 15.18 8.13 2.70
C PHE A 19 14.57 6.83 3.17
N LEU A 20 15.19 5.69 2.84
CA LEU A 20 14.72 4.39 3.29
C LEU A 20 14.79 4.25 4.81
N LEU A 21 15.91 4.62 5.42
CA LEU A 21 16.10 4.57 6.88
C LEU A 21 15.13 5.52 7.58
N LEU A 22 14.91 6.73 7.05
CA LEU A 22 13.94 7.68 7.60
C LEU A 22 12.52 7.11 7.57
N SER A 23 12.12 6.49 6.46
CA SER A 23 10.82 5.82 6.35
C SER A 23 10.67 4.71 7.40
N ILE A 24 11.67 3.82 7.52
CA ILE A 24 11.64 2.69 8.46
C ILE A 24 11.62 3.20 9.90
N ALA A 25 12.52 4.13 10.25
CA ALA A 25 12.60 4.68 11.60
C ALA A 25 11.29 5.37 12.01
N SER A 26 10.69 6.16 11.10
CA SER A 26 9.40 6.82 11.35
C SER A 26 8.24 5.83 11.46
N GLY A 27 8.22 4.78 10.63
CA GLY A 27 7.21 3.72 10.69
C GLY A 27 7.26 2.95 12.02
N VAL A 28 8.45 2.59 12.48
CA VAL A 28 8.68 1.94 13.78
C VAL A 28 8.36 2.89 14.93
N ALA A 29 8.84 4.14 14.87
CA ALA A 29 8.54 5.15 15.89
C ALA A 29 7.03 5.37 16.05
N TYR A 30 6.30 5.49 14.94
CA TYR A 30 4.84 5.63 14.98
C TYR A 30 4.16 4.42 15.65
N MET A 31 4.64 3.21 15.39
CA MET A 31 4.12 1.98 16.02
C MET A 31 4.39 1.95 17.53
N VAL A 32 5.63 2.25 17.94
CA VAL A 32 6.05 2.20 19.35
C VAL A 32 5.34 3.29 20.17
N MET A 33 5.23 4.51 19.61
CA MET A 33 4.62 5.65 20.28
C MET A 33 3.09 5.63 20.26
N ARG A 34 2.46 4.57 19.80
CA ARG A 34 1.01 4.48 19.65
C ARG A 34 0.25 4.66 20.98
N GLY A 35 0.79 4.14 22.09
CA GLY A 35 0.17 4.24 23.42
C GLY A 35 0.09 5.66 23.97
N VAL A 36 0.85 6.60 23.41
CA VAL A 36 0.89 8.02 23.81
C VAL A 36 0.27 8.95 22.76
N GLN A 37 -0.34 8.42 21.72
CA GLN A 37 -0.99 9.20 20.67
C GLN A 37 -2.41 9.62 21.07
N PRO A 38 -2.94 10.76 20.56
CA PRO A 38 -2.23 11.75 19.75
C PRO A 38 -1.34 12.67 20.59
N PHE A 39 -0.16 13.02 20.04
CA PHE A 39 0.71 14.05 20.61
C PHE A 39 1.14 15.03 19.50
N PRO A 40 1.57 16.27 19.87
CA PRO A 40 2.05 17.24 18.89
C PRO A 40 3.17 16.63 18.03
N GLY A 41 2.99 16.64 16.70
CA GLY A 41 3.96 16.09 15.76
C GLY A 41 3.77 14.61 15.38
N SER A 42 2.87 13.86 16.03
CA SER A 42 2.61 12.46 15.67
C SER A 42 2.13 12.29 14.23
N VAL A 43 1.41 13.26 13.67
CA VAL A 43 1.03 13.31 12.26
C VAL A 43 2.26 13.41 11.34
N VAL A 44 3.27 14.16 11.75
CA VAL A 44 4.52 14.31 10.98
C VAL A 44 5.28 12.99 10.94
N ILE A 45 5.40 12.30 12.09
CA ILE A 45 6.04 10.98 12.14
C ILE A 45 5.33 10.00 11.22
N LYS A 46 3.99 10.01 11.22
CA LYS A 46 3.18 9.18 10.32
C LYS A 46 3.44 9.53 8.84
N ALA A 47 3.45 10.80 8.49
CA ALA A 47 3.74 11.24 7.13
C ALA A 47 5.18 10.89 6.70
N LEU A 48 6.17 11.00 7.61
CA LEU A 48 7.56 10.63 7.36
C LEU A 48 7.78 9.13 7.17
N SER A 49 6.81 8.28 7.44
CA SER A 49 6.88 6.86 7.08
C SER A 49 6.64 6.64 5.58
N MET A 50 5.80 7.46 4.93
CA MET A 50 5.40 7.28 3.52
C MET A 50 6.09 8.26 2.56
N ALA A 51 6.20 9.53 2.91
CA ALA A 51 6.74 10.55 2.02
C ALA A 51 8.19 10.28 1.58
N PRO A 52 9.13 9.89 2.46
CA PRO A 52 10.48 9.50 2.04
C PRO A 52 10.49 8.28 1.11
N LEU A 53 9.59 7.32 1.33
CA LEU A 53 9.46 6.15 0.46
C LEU A 53 8.99 6.54 -0.95
N ALA A 54 8.10 7.54 -1.06
CA ALA A 54 7.68 8.10 -2.34
C ALA A 54 8.84 8.80 -3.08
N VAL A 55 9.63 9.61 -2.35
CA VAL A 55 10.82 10.28 -2.90
C VAL A 55 11.84 9.25 -3.37
N LEU A 56 12.12 8.23 -2.56
CA LEU A 56 13.00 7.12 -2.91
C LEU A 56 12.55 6.44 -4.21
N ALA A 57 11.29 6.06 -4.28
CA ALA A 57 10.71 5.39 -5.45
C ALA A 57 10.87 6.23 -6.72
N PHE A 58 10.54 7.52 -6.66
CA PHE A 58 10.70 8.44 -7.78
C PHE A 58 12.17 8.54 -8.23
N ARG A 59 13.10 8.77 -7.29
CA ARG A 59 14.53 8.94 -7.58
C ARG A 59 15.13 7.71 -8.25
N VAL A 60 14.91 6.53 -7.66
CA VAL A 60 15.49 5.27 -8.16
C VAL A 60 14.94 4.93 -9.54
N LEU A 61 13.62 4.97 -9.73
CA LEU A 61 13.00 4.63 -11.01
C LEU A 61 13.37 5.62 -12.13
N ARG A 62 13.51 6.92 -11.82
CA ARG A 62 13.98 7.92 -12.78
C ARG A 62 15.44 7.75 -13.18
N ARG A 63 16.27 7.09 -12.38
CA ARG A 63 17.64 6.72 -12.75
C ARG A 63 17.69 5.45 -13.61
N ILE A 64 16.79 4.49 -13.36
CA ILE A 64 16.69 3.27 -14.17
C ILE A 64 16.17 3.62 -15.57
N ASP A 65 15.08 4.38 -15.65
CA ASP A 65 14.49 4.81 -16.91
C ASP A 65 13.87 6.21 -16.75
N ARG A 66 14.54 7.20 -17.35
CA ARG A 66 14.10 8.60 -17.31
C ARG A 66 12.84 8.86 -18.12
N THR A 67 12.54 8.03 -19.10
CA THR A 67 11.39 8.18 -20.00
C THR A 67 10.14 7.52 -19.45
N SER A 68 10.30 6.51 -18.59
CA SER A 68 9.18 5.80 -17.97
C SER A 68 8.47 6.67 -16.93
N PRO A 69 7.13 6.73 -16.96
CA PRO A 69 6.35 7.42 -15.93
C PRO A 69 6.24 6.61 -14.61
N ASP A 70 6.76 5.39 -14.55
CA ASP A 70 6.56 4.47 -13.43
C ASP A 70 7.01 5.07 -12.09
N GLY A 71 8.12 5.85 -12.11
CA GLY A 71 8.61 6.55 -10.92
C GLY A 71 7.61 7.58 -10.38
N LEU A 72 6.99 8.35 -11.29
CA LEU A 72 5.96 9.33 -10.94
C LEU A 72 4.69 8.65 -10.44
N ILE A 73 4.25 7.59 -11.12
CA ILE A 73 3.02 6.86 -10.76
C ILE A 73 3.17 6.21 -9.38
N LEU A 74 4.29 5.55 -9.10
CA LEU A 74 4.53 4.93 -7.79
C LEU A 74 4.62 5.98 -6.67
N ALA A 75 5.35 7.08 -6.92
CA ALA A 75 5.45 8.17 -5.97
C ALA A 75 4.08 8.82 -5.69
N ALA A 76 3.27 9.03 -6.74
CA ALA A 76 1.91 9.56 -6.59
C ALA A 76 1.02 8.64 -5.74
N ALA A 77 1.06 7.32 -5.96
CA ALA A 77 0.30 6.36 -5.15
C ALA A 77 0.71 6.40 -3.67
N LEU A 78 2.02 6.45 -3.37
CA LEU A 78 2.54 6.57 -2.01
C LEU A 78 2.18 7.92 -1.37
N MET A 79 2.21 9.03 -2.12
CA MET A 79 1.82 10.34 -1.60
C MET A 79 0.31 10.46 -1.35
N LEU A 80 -0.52 9.87 -2.20
CA LEU A 80 -1.97 9.76 -1.97
C LEU A 80 -2.27 8.92 -0.72
N SER A 81 -1.53 7.84 -0.51
CA SER A 81 -1.63 7.03 0.71
C SER A 81 -1.18 7.82 1.94
N CYS A 82 -0.08 8.60 1.83
CA CYS A 82 0.36 9.52 2.88
C CYS A 82 -0.71 10.55 3.24
N ALA A 83 -1.38 11.13 2.24
CA ALA A 83 -2.50 12.06 2.47
C ALA A 83 -3.67 11.37 3.20
N GLY A 84 -4.03 10.15 2.81
CA GLY A 84 -5.03 9.34 3.51
C GLY A 84 -4.66 9.11 4.96
N ASP A 85 -3.40 8.79 5.25
CA ASP A 85 -2.87 8.62 6.59
C ASP A 85 -2.99 9.88 7.45
N VAL A 86 -2.64 11.03 6.87
CA VAL A 86 -2.75 12.33 7.53
C VAL A 86 -4.21 12.62 7.87
N PHE A 87 -5.14 12.43 6.93
CA PHE A 87 -6.56 12.64 7.19
C PHE A 87 -7.10 11.74 8.31
N LEU A 88 -6.78 10.44 8.32
CA LEU A 88 -7.19 9.54 9.40
C LEU A 88 -6.59 9.93 10.74
N HIS A 89 -5.34 10.44 10.75
CA HIS A 89 -4.66 10.84 11.98
C HIS A 89 -5.21 12.14 12.57
N LEU A 90 -5.51 13.14 11.72
CA LEU A 90 -6.05 14.42 12.17
C LEU A 90 -7.41 14.28 12.85
N SER A 91 -8.33 13.53 12.27
CA SER A 91 -9.61 13.15 12.87
C SER A 91 -10.28 12.04 12.08
N PHE A 92 -10.30 10.86 12.65
CA PHE A 92 -10.96 9.70 12.04
C PHE A 92 -12.44 9.93 11.73
N ARG A 93 -13.17 10.68 12.56
CA ARG A 93 -14.57 10.98 12.33
C ARG A 93 -14.79 12.04 11.26
N ARG A 94 -14.05 13.15 11.32
CA ARG A 94 -14.26 14.32 10.46
C ARG A 94 -13.71 14.11 9.06
N TYR A 95 -12.55 13.47 8.94
CA TYR A 95 -11.81 13.35 7.68
C TYR A 95 -11.84 11.95 7.08
N PHE A 96 -12.69 11.05 7.58
CA PHE A 96 -12.78 9.68 7.09
C PHE A 96 -13.05 9.61 5.58
N VAL A 97 -14.00 10.40 5.08
CA VAL A 97 -14.33 10.42 3.64
C VAL A 97 -13.16 10.95 2.80
N HIS A 98 -12.45 11.97 3.29
CA HIS A 98 -11.26 12.49 2.60
C HIS A 98 -10.15 11.44 2.53
N ALA A 99 -9.94 10.70 3.62
CA ALA A 99 -9.01 9.58 3.64
C ALA A 99 -9.43 8.46 2.68
N LEU A 100 -10.73 8.11 2.68
CA LEU A 100 -11.28 7.10 1.77
C LEU A 100 -11.02 7.47 0.30
N VAL A 101 -11.24 8.74 -0.07
CA VAL A 101 -10.98 9.23 -1.43
C VAL A 101 -9.48 9.21 -1.74
N ALA A 102 -8.62 9.64 -0.82
CA ALA A 102 -7.18 9.63 -1.03
C ALA A 102 -6.63 8.22 -1.25
N PHE A 103 -7.02 7.26 -0.42
CA PHE A 103 -6.65 5.86 -0.60
C PHE A 103 -7.28 5.21 -1.83
N LEU A 104 -8.54 5.54 -2.16
CA LEU A 104 -9.17 5.09 -3.41
C LEU A 104 -8.33 5.50 -4.63
N LEU A 105 -7.92 6.77 -4.68
CA LEU A 105 -7.07 7.28 -5.75
C LEU A 105 -5.68 6.60 -5.75
N ALA A 106 -5.13 6.31 -4.56
CA ALA A 106 -3.89 5.53 -4.44
C ALA A 106 -4.04 4.13 -5.07
N HIS A 107 -5.14 3.41 -4.75
CA HIS A 107 -5.38 2.09 -5.32
C HIS A 107 -5.54 2.12 -6.84
N VAL A 108 -6.30 3.08 -7.37
CA VAL A 108 -6.43 3.28 -8.83
C VAL A 108 -5.06 3.55 -9.46
N THR A 109 -4.24 4.38 -8.83
CA THR A 109 -2.88 4.69 -9.29
C THR A 109 -1.98 3.45 -9.28
N TYR A 110 -2.07 2.60 -8.25
CA TYR A 110 -1.39 1.32 -8.21
C TYR A 110 -1.86 0.37 -9.30
N VAL A 111 -3.18 0.27 -9.56
CA VAL A 111 -3.72 -0.54 -10.66
C VAL A 111 -3.11 -0.11 -11.98
N VAL A 112 -3.05 1.21 -12.26
CA VAL A 112 -2.41 1.74 -13.47
C VAL A 112 -0.96 1.31 -13.55
N LEU A 113 -0.19 1.41 -12.46
CA LEU A 113 1.21 1.00 -12.40
C LEU A 113 1.38 -0.48 -12.77
N PHE A 114 0.61 -1.36 -12.13
CA PHE A 114 0.76 -2.81 -12.29
C PHE A 114 0.26 -3.29 -13.65
N VAL A 115 -0.85 -2.74 -14.16
CA VAL A 115 -1.37 -3.06 -15.50
C VAL A 115 -0.40 -2.62 -16.60
N ARG A 116 0.28 -1.49 -16.44
CA ARG A 116 1.34 -1.04 -17.37
C ARG A 116 2.52 -2.00 -17.40
N ASN A 117 2.86 -2.59 -16.26
CA ASN A 117 4.05 -3.43 -16.09
C ASN A 117 3.78 -4.94 -16.19
N ARG A 118 2.56 -5.35 -16.56
CA ARG A 118 2.21 -6.76 -16.76
C ARG A 118 2.85 -7.34 -18.05
N PRO A 119 3.18 -8.64 -18.07
CA PRO A 119 3.64 -9.30 -19.29
C PRO A 119 2.53 -9.33 -20.36
N ARG A 120 2.95 -9.31 -21.62
CA ARG A 120 2.05 -9.46 -22.77
C ARG A 120 2.61 -10.55 -23.71
N PRO A 121 1.85 -11.63 -23.98
CA PRO A 121 0.50 -11.95 -23.46
C PRO A 121 0.50 -12.34 -21.99
N LEU A 122 -0.64 -12.12 -21.31
CA LEU A 122 -0.86 -12.62 -19.95
C LEU A 122 -0.89 -14.16 -19.97
N ARG A 123 -0.04 -14.77 -19.14
CA ARG A 123 0.01 -16.24 -18.97
C ARG A 123 0.07 -16.54 -17.47
N PRO A 124 -1.03 -16.34 -16.72
CA PRO A 124 -1.06 -16.61 -15.29
C PRO A 124 -0.91 -18.12 -15.05
N SER A 125 -0.14 -18.48 -14.04
CA SER A 125 -0.07 -19.85 -13.54
C SER A 125 -1.37 -20.24 -12.84
N THR A 126 -1.62 -21.55 -12.71
CA THR A 126 -2.77 -22.07 -11.96
C THR A 126 -2.80 -21.51 -10.53
N GLY A 127 -1.64 -21.41 -9.85
CA GLY A 127 -1.54 -20.84 -8.53
C GLY A 127 -1.95 -19.36 -8.47
N GLN A 128 -1.58 -18.56 -9.47
CA GLN A 128 -2.01 -17.16 -9.58
C GLN A 128 -3.53 -17.05 -9.80
N LEU A 129 -4.11 -17.92 -10.60
CA LEU A 129 -5.57 -17.94 -10.82
C LEU A 129 -6.32 -18.34 -9.55
N ILE A 130 -5.85 -19.36 -8.83
CA ILE A 130 -6.42 -19.76 -7.53
C ILE A 130 -6.35 -18.61 -6.53
N LEU A 131 -5.18 -17.96 -6.39
CA LEU A 131 -5.01 -16.83 -5.49
C LEU A 131 -5.91 -15.65 -5.88
N ALA A 132 -6.00 -15.33 -7.18
CA ALA A 132 -6.89 -14.30 -7.68
C ALA A 132 -8.37 -14.59 -7.37
N PHE A 133 -8.79 -15.85 -7.54
CA PHE A 133 -10.13 -16.28 -7.18
C PHE A 133 -10.40 -16.15 -5.68
N VAL A 134 -9.46 -16.57 -4.82
CA VAL A 134 -9.56 -16.42 -3.36
C VAL A 134 -9.71 -14.95 -2.96
N VAL A 135 -8.92 -14.05 -3.56
CA VAL A 135 -9.00 -12.60 -3.29
C VAL A 135 -10.33 -12.03 -3.74
N LEU A 136 -10.85 -12.45 -4.89
CA LEU A 136 -12.16 -12.02 -5.38
C LEU A 136 -13.27 -12.47 -4.44
N VAL A 137 -13.28 -13.74 -4.03
CA VAL A 137 -14.26 -14.29 -3.08
C VAL A 137 -14.17 -13.55 -1.74
N TYR A 138 -12.96 -13.31 -1.24
CA TYR A 138 -12.73 -12.54 -0.01
C TYR A 138 -13.34 -11.14 -0.12
N GLY A 139 -13.10 -10.42 -1.21
CA GLY A 139 -13.65 -9.08 -1.44
C GLY A 139 -15.18 -9.08 -1.45
N LEU A 140 -15.80 -10.07 -2.11
CA LEU A 140 -17.25 -10.23 -2.14
C LEU A 140 -17.84 -10.53 -0.75
N LEU A 141 -17.21 -11.43 0.00
CA LEU A 141 -17.62 -11.77 1.36
C LEU A 141 -17.49 -10.56 2.31
N MET A 142 -16.38 -9.80 2.21
CA MET A 142 -16.20 -8.58 2.98
C MET A 142 -17.26 -7.52 2.66
N CYS A 143 -17.56 -7.29 1.38
CA CYS A 143 -18.62 -6.37 0.96
C CYS A 143 -19.99 -6.80 1.49
N SER A 144 -20.32 -8.08 1.38
CA SER A 144 -21.57 -8.66 1.87
C SER A 144 -21.70 -8.48 3.39
N TRP A 145 -20.64 -8.81 4.12
CA TRP A 145 -20.63 -8.70 5.57
C TRP A 145 -20.73 -7.25 6.07
N LEU A 146 -20.01 -6.32 5.45
CA LEU A 146 -20.02 -4.91 5.83
C LEU A 146 -21.32 -4.19 5.44
N TRP A 147 -22.11 -4.75 4.51
CA TRP A 147 -23.25 -4.09 3.89
C TRP A 147 -24.23 -3.46 4.88
N THR A 148 -24.55 -4.18 5.95
CA THR A 148 -25.51 -3.74 6.98
C THR A 148 -25.01 -2.52 7.79
N GLY A 149 -23.71 -2.34 7.89
CA GLY A 149 -23.08 -1.23 8.66
C GLY A 149 -22.75 0.01 7.83
N LEU A 150 -22.76 -0.08 6.48
CA LEU A 150 -22.26 0.99 5.62
C LEU A 150 -23.19 2.23 5.55
N GLY A 151 -24.49 2.05 5.65
CA GLY A 151 -25.46 3.14 5.59
C GLY A 151 -25.25 4.05 4.36
N ARG A 152 -25.13 5.36 4.57
CA ARG A 152 -24.90 6.35 3.50
C ARG A 152 -23.54 6.22 2.80
N LEU A 153 -22.61 5.49 3.39
CA LEU A 153 -21.28 5.25 2.81
C LEU A 153 -21.22 3.99 1.95
N ALA A 154 -22.35 3.31 1.67
CA ALA A 154 -22.37 2.07 0.89
C ALA A 154 -21.75 2.25 -0.50
N ALA A 155 -22.16 3.27 -1.27
CA ALA A 155 -21.61 3.50 -2.61
C ALA A 155 -20.10 3.82 -2.62
N PRO A 156 -19.59 4.78 -1.82
CA PRO A 156 -18.14 5.03 -1.78
C PRO A 156 -17.33 3.86 -1.19
N ALA A 157 -17.87 3.12 -0.22
CA ALA A 157 -17.19 1.94 0.32
C ALA A 157 -17.12 0.79 -0.70
N LEU A 158 -18.18 0.59 -1.49
CA LEU A 158 -18.16 -0.40 -2.57
C LEU A 158 -17.15 -0.03 -3.66
N ALA A 159 -17.13 1.23 -4.10
CA ALA A 159 -16.14 1.70 -5.07
C ALA A 159 -14.70 1.48 -4.55
N TYR A 160 -14.49 1.73 -3.27
CA TYR A 160 -13.22 1.47 -2.58
C TYR A 160 -12.84 -0.01 -2.60
N ALA A 161 -13.78 -0.88 -2.21
CA ALA A 161 -13.57 -2.33 -2.18
C ALA A 161 -13.23 -2.89 -3.58
N VAL A 162 -13.90 -2.38 -4.62
CA VAL A 162 -13.59 -2.74 -6.01
C VAL A 162 -12.16 -2.29 -6.37
N ALA A 163 -11.77 -1.07 -6.02
CA ALA A 163 -10.45 -0.55 -6.37
C ALA A 163 -9.31 -1.30 -5.67
N ILE A 164 -9.42 -1.59 -4.36
CA ILE A 164 -8.38 -2.34 -3.65
C ILE A 164 -8.32 -3.79 -4.11
N THR A 165 -9.46 -4.43 -4.37
CA THR A 165 -9.50 -5.79 -4.94
C THR A 165 -8.83 -5.81 -6.32
N ALA A 166 -9.16 -4.85 -7.20
CA ALA A 166 -8.51 -4.71 -8.50
C ALA A 166 -7.00 -4.46 -8.39
N MET A 167 -6.56 -3.69 -7.40
CA MET A 167 -5.14 -3.49 -7.11
C MET A 167 -4.45 -4.81 -6.79
N VAL A 168 -4.99 -5.60 -5.85
CA VAL A 168 -4.39 -6.90 -5.49
C VAL A 168 -4.39 -7.85 -6.68
N LEU A 169 -5.49 -7.98 -7.41
CA LEU A 169 -5.57 -8.83 -8.60
C LEU A 169 -4.56 -8.41 -9.66
N SER A 170 -4.38 -7.10 -9.88
CA SER A 170 -3.40 -6.60 -10.84
C SER A 170 -1.96 -6.95 -10.47
N THR A 171 -1.61 -7.02 -9.16
CA THR A 171 -0.27 -7.47 -8.73
C THR A 171 -0.05 -8.96 -8.95
N ILE A 172 -1.06 -9.78 -8.64
CA ILE A 172 -0.99 -11.23 -8.83
C ILE A 172 -0.81 -11.56 -10.31
N LEU A 173 -1.56 -10.88 -11.18
CA LEU A 173 -1.53 -11.10 -12.63
C LEU A 173 -0.37 -10.40 -13.34
N ALA A 174 0.33 -9.46 -12.69
CA ALA A 174 1.47 -8.76 -13.26
C ALA A 174 2.70 -9.65 -13.45
N GLY A 175 2.70 -10.86 -12.88
CA GLY A 175 3.78 -11.83 -13.10
C GLY A 175 5.15 -11.34 -12.60
N PHE A 176 5.18 -10.61 -11.50
CA PHE A 176 6.42 -10.20 -10.85
C PHE A 176 7.23 -11.43 -10.43
N SER A 177 8.54 -11.41 -10.65
CA SER A 177 9.42 -12.53 -10.38
C SER A 177 9.56 -12.85 -8.89
N ARG A 178 9.27 -11.87 -8.01
CA ARG A 178 9.34 -12.01 -6.56
C ARG A 178 8.00 -11.67 -5.89
N PRO A 179 7.67 -12.35 -4.77
CA PRO A 179 6.35 -12.23 -4.15
C PRO A 179 6.11 -10.93 -3.39
N PHE A 180 7.11 -10.07 -3.21
CA PHE A 180 7.04 -8.88 -2.35
C PHE A 180 5.90 -7.92 -2.72
N VAL A 181 5.64 -7.72 -4.03
CA VAL A 181 4.61 -6.78 -4.48
C VAL A 181 3.21 -7.28 -4.15
N TRP A 182 2.89 -8.54 -4.50
CA TRP A 182 1.55 -9.07 -4.24
C TRP A 182 1.31 -9.39 -2.75
N ILE A 183 2.35 -9.82 -2.00
CA ILE A 183 2.26 -9.94 -0.53
C ILE A 183 2.01 -8.57 0.09
N GLY A 184 2.73 -7.54 -0.36
CA GLY A 184 2.51 -6.16 0.08
C GLY A 184 1.08 -5.69 -0.17
N ALA A 185 0.54 -5.96 -1.36
CA ALA A 185 -0.84 -5.62 -1.70
C ALA A 185 -1.87 -6.39 -0.86
N LEU A 186 -1.62 -7.66 -0.54
CA LEU A 186 -2.47 -8.43 0.39
C LEU A 186 -2.44 -7.87 1.81
N LEU A 187 -1.26 -7.49 2.31
CA LEU A 187 -1.15 -6.86 3.62
C LEU A 187 -1.91 -5.52 3.67
N PHE A 188 -1.87 -4.75 2.59
CA PHE A 188 -2.64 -3.52 2.48
C PHE A 188 -4.15 -3.83 2.51
N LEU A 189 -4.62 -4.81 1.72
CA LEU A 189 -6.02 -5.26 1.75
C LEU A 189 -6.46 -5.69 3.16
N ILE A 190 -5.63 -6.43 3.88
CA ILE A 190 -5.90 -6.84 5.26
C ILE A 190 -6.03 -5.62 6.17
N SER A 191 -5.08 -4.66 6.09
CA SER A 191 -5.14 -3.43 6.87
C SER A 191 -6.45 -2.68 6.68
N ASP A 192 -6.86 -2.50 5.43
CA ASP A 192 -8.08 -1.76 5.10
C ASP A 192 -9.35 -2.51 5.52
N SER A 193 -9.34 -3.82 5.43
CA SER A 193 -10.40 -4.68 5.96
C SER A 193 -10.54 -4.52 7.48
N LEU A 194 -9.42 -4.42 8.20
CA LEU A 194 -9.42 -4.17 9.65
C LEU A 194 -9.98 -2.77 9.98
N ILE A 195 -9.62 -1.74 9.19
CA ILE A 195 -10.18 -0.39 9.35
C ILE A 195 -11.69 -0.41 9.11
N ALA A 196 -12.14 -1.05 8.03
CA ALA A 196 -13.56 -1.13 7.68
C ALA A 196 -14.36 -1.90 8.76
N THR A 197 -13.82 -3.02 9.24
CA THR A 197 -14.40 -3.81 10.32
C THR A 197 -14.59 -2.97 11.58
N GLY A 198 -13.55 -2.28 12.04
CA GLY A 198 -13.60 -1.42 13.22
C GLY A 198 -14.49 -0.20 13.05
N ARG A 199 -14.68 0.27 11.82
CA ARG A 199 -15.51 1.44 11.51
C ARG A 199 -16.99 1.14 11.41
N PHE A 200 -17.35 0.00 10.80
CA PHE A 200 -18.72 -0.29 10.37
C PHE A 200 -19.40 -1.43 11.12
N MET A 201 -18.63 -2.34 11.74
CA MET A 201 -19.21 -3.55 12.33
C MET A 201 -18.97 -3.66 13.83
N VAL A 202 -17.74 -3.89 14.25
CA VAL A 202 -17.42 -4.23 15.65
C VAL A 202 -16.14 -3.54 16.10
N THR A 203 -16.14 -3.06 17.34
CA THR A 203 -14.94 -2.54 17.99
C THR A 203 -14.19 -3.69 18.66
N VAL A 204 -13.14 -4.18 18.03
CA VAL A 204 -12.27 -5.20 18.61
C VAL A 204 -11.00 -4.51 19.12
N PRO A 205 -10.68 -4.56 20.41
CA PRO A 205 -9.59 -3.81 21.02
C PRO A 205 -8.22 -4.01 20.36
N LEU A 206 -7.94 -5.24 19.91
CA LEU A 206 -6.66 -5.62 19.30
C LEU A 206 -6.55 -5.33 17.80
N ILE A 207 -7.66 -5.16 17.08
CA ILE A 207 -7.66 -4.85 15.64
C ILE A 207 -6.76 -3.66 15.34
N GLY A 208 -6.89 -2.63 16.11
CA GLY A 208 -6.09 -1.45 15.95
C GLY A 208 -4.57 -1.72 15.99
N LEU A 209 -4.06 -2.72 16.74
CA LEU A 209 -2.62 -3.06 16.79
C LEU A 209 -2.10 -3.60 15.47
N LEU A 210 -2.95 -4.24 14.68
CA LEU A 210 -2.61 -4.89 13.42
C LEU A 210 -2.71 -3.95 12.21
N ILE A 211 -3.53 -2.89 12.29
CA ILE A 211 -3.75 -1.97 11.15
C ILE A 211 -2.44 -1.36 10.68
N TRP A 212 -1.68 -0.74 11.57
CA TRP A 212 -0.46 -0.04 11.18
C TRP A 212 0.65 -0.96 10.65
N PRO A 213 1.01 -2.07 11.33
CA PRO A 213 2.02 -2.98 10.81
C PRO A 213 1.66 -3.57 9.45
N THR A 214 0.42 -4.02 9.25
CA THR A 214 -0.02 -4.59 7.97
C THR A 214 -0.02 -3.54 6.87
N TYR A 215 -0.46 -2.33 7.16
CA TYR A 215 -0.42 -1.22 6.23
C TYR A 215 1.02 -0.84 5.86
N TYR A 216 1.87 -0.55 6.85
CA TYR A 216 3.23 -0.08 6.59
C TYR A 216 4.06 -1.14 5.85
N LEU A 217 4.02 -2.41 6.30
CA LEU A 217 4.68 -3.51 5.62
C LEU A 217 4.10 -3.75 4.23
N GLY A 218 2.80 -3.54 4.05
CA GLY A 218 2.13 -3.57 2.75
C GLY A 218 2.71 -2.55 1.77
N GLN A 219 2.75 -1.29 2.16
CA GLN A 219 3.29 -0.20 1.35
C GLN A 219 4.79 -0.39 1.06
N TYR A 220 5.55 -0.76 2.09
CA TYR A 220 6.98 -1.08 1.96
C TYR A 220 7.21 -2.23 0.97
N GLY A 221 6.43 -3.32 1.11
CA GLY A 221 6.52 -4.49 0.22
C GLY A 221 6.22 -4.15 -1.23
N ILE A 222 5.18 -3.35 -1.48
CA ILE A 222 4.85 -2.85 -2.82
C ILE A 222 5.99 -2.00 -3.38
N ALA A 223 6.43 -0.98 -2.64
CA ALA A 223 7.42 -0.03 -3.12
C ALA A 223 8.77 -0.71 -3.38
N ILE A 224 9.35 -1.37 -2.38
CA ILE A 224 10.66 -2.02 -2.51
C ILE A 224 10.60 -3.22 -3.44
N GLY A 225 9.50 -3.97 -3.42
CA GLY A 225 9.29 -5.08 -4.35
C GLY A 225 9.29 -4.61 -5.80
N PHE A 226 8.59 -3.52 -6.11
CA PHE A 226 8.53 -2.94 -7.45
C PHE A 226 9.89 -2.37 -7.89
N LEU A 227 10.59 -1.66 -7.00
CA LEU A 227 11.94 -1.16 -7.28
C LEU A 227 12.91 -2.30 -7.64
N ARG A 228 12.90 -3.39 -6.86
CA ARG A 228 13.73 -4.58 -7.13
C ARG A 228 13.37 -5.23 -8.47
N GLU A 229 12.08 -5.34 -8.77
CA GLU A 229 11.64 -5.92 -10.05
C GLU A 229 12.16 -5.11 -11.24
N LYS A 230 12.09 -3.78 -11.18
CA LYS A 230 12.62 -2.89 -12.22
C LYS A 230 14.13 -2.97 -12.36
N THR A 231 14.85 -3.09 -11.27
CA THR A 231 16.32 -3.24 -11.28
C THR A 231 16.77 -4.57 -11.90
N LEU A 232 15.95 -5.63 -11.80
CA LEU A 232 16.26 -6.94 -12.36
C LEU A 232 15.94 -7.03 -13.87
N ARG A 233 15.00 -6.21 -14.36
CA ARG A 233 14.55 -6.20 -15.76
C ARG A 233 15.31 -5.21 -16.65
N GLY A 234 16.01 -4.25 -16.08
CA GLY A 234 16.86 -3.25 -16.75
C GLY A 234 18.35 -3.59 -16.65
#